data_4462a9c1442dfffe6b385855778a7f58
#
_entry.id   4462a9c1442dfffe6b385855778a7f58
#
_cell.length_a   1.000
_cell.length_b   1.000
_cell.length_c   1.000
_cell.angle_alpha   90.00
_cell.angle_beta   90.00
_cell.angle_gamma   90.00
#
_symmetry.space_group_name_H-M   'P 1'
#
loop_
_entity.id
_entity.type
_entity.pdbx_description
1 polymer ?
#
loop_
_entity_poly.entity_id
_entity_poly.type
_entity_poly.pdbx_seq_one_letter_code
_entity_poly.pdbx_strand_id
1 'polypeptide(L)'
;AMEPLLVPDASGVGQLGGDIAGLYVVGGGSQLPLVARILRSRFGRRVHRSPHTAASTAIGLAIGADPEAAYTVREQLSRGVGVFREREAGSFISFDTLLEPNTELAPGETLTIKRRYRAAHNIGYFRFVEYSSFDEAGVPRGDLQPYGEVIVPFDRALRHPDIDLSAIPVVRTEDGPLIEESYIVDGNGMVTVEIT
;
A
#
# COMPACT_ATOMS: atom_id res chain seq x y z
N ALA A 1 0.04 -12.09 -8.85
CA ALA A 1 -1.11 -11.88 -7.94
C ALA A 1 -1.68 -13.19 -7.34
N MET A 2 -1.52 -14.36 -7.98
CA MET A 2 -2.04 -15.65 -7.44
C MET A 2 -1.00 -16.48 -6.69
N GLU A 3 0.26 -16.13 -6.74
CA GLU A 3 1.35 -16.91 -6.11
C GLU A 3 1.15 -17.22 -4.62
N PRO A 4 0.66 -16.28 -3.78
CA PRO A 4 0.43 -16.57 -2.36
C PRO A 4 -0.66 -17.63 -2.10
N LEU A 5 -1.50 -17.91 -3.10
CA LEU A 5 -2.59 -18.88 -3.02
C LEU A 5 -2.18 -20.27 -3.52
N LEU A 6 -0.96 -20.41 -4.03
CA LEU A 6 -0.46 -21.63 -4.64
C LEU A 6 0.53 -22.34 -3.70
N VAL A 7 0.29 -23.62 -3.50
CA VAL A 7 1.21 -24.52 -2.79
C VAL A 7 1.88 -25.42 -3.84
N PRO A 8 3.21 -25.55 -3.87
CA PRO A 8 3.89 -26.47 -4.79
C PRO A 8 3.48 -27.91 -4.51
N ASP A 9 3.14 -28.65 -5.57
CA ASP A 9 2.96 -30.09 -5.49
C ASP A 9 4.32 -30.83 -5.56
N ALA A 10 4.29 -32.16 -5.53
CA ALA A 10 5.50 -32.99 -5.59
C ALA A 10 6.31 -32.80 -6.89
N SER A 11 5.75 -32.20 -7.94
CA SER A 11 6.42 -31.87 -9.21
C SER A 11 6.85 -30.39 -9.28
N GLY A 12 6.64 -29.61 -8.22
CA GLY A 12 6.95 -28.17 -8.17
C GLY A 12 5.92 -27.29 -8.87
N VAL A 13 4.80 -27.87 -9.33
CA VAL A 13 3.71 -27.10 -9.96
C VAL A 13 2.77 -26.55 -8.88
N GLY A 14 2.55 -25.24 -8.89
CA GLY A 14 1.68 -24.60 -7.92
C GLY A 14 0.22 -25.06 -8.07
N GLN A 15 -0.33 -25.66 -7.03
CA GLN A 15 -1.74 -26.02 -6.89
C GLN A 15 -2.43 -25.09 -5.88
N LEU A 16 -3.76 -24.97 -5.94
CA LEU A 16 -4.51 -24.24 -4.91
C LEU A 16 -4.36 -24.91 -3.55
N GLY A 17 -4.07 -24.13 -2.53
CA GLY A 17 -4.02 -24.59 -1.14
C GLY A 17 -5.27 -25.36 -0.73
N GLY A 18 -5.13 -26.24 0.27
CA GLY A 18 -6.23 -27.11 0.73
C GLY A 18 -7.41 -26.36 1.34
N ASP A 19 -7.15 -25.20 1.90
CA ASP A 19 -8.06 -24.24 2.52
C ASP A 19 -8.83 -23.38 1.51
N ILE A 20 -8.42 -23.38 0.23
CA ILE A 20 -9.11 -22.65 -0.84
C ILE A 20 -10.19 -23.53 -1.46
N ALA A 21 -11.46 -23.22 -1.22
CA ALA A 21 -12.59 -23.98 -1.71
C ALA A 21 -12.73 -23.93 -3.25
N GLY A 22 -12.44 -22.77 -3.86
CA GLY A 22 -12.54 -22.63 -5.31
C GLY A 22 -12.12 -21.25 -5.82
N LEU A 23 -12.00 -21.15 -7.15
CA LEU A 23 -11.75 -19.92 -7.90
C LEU A 23 -13.01 -19.51 -8.63
N TYR A 24 -13.53 -18.34 -8.31
CA TYR A 24 -14.63 -17.73 -9.05
C TYR A 24 -14.08 -16.77 -10.09
N VAL A 25 -14.36 -17.06 -11.35
CA VAL A 25 -13.87 -16.27 -12.49
C VAL A 25 -14.91 -15.20 -12.82
N VAL A 26 -14.52 -13.94 -12.69
CA VAL A 26 -15.36 -12.75 -12.88
C VAL A 26 -14.72 -11.78 -13.87
N GLY A 27 -15.47 -10.75 -14.27
CA GLY A 27 -15.01 -9.74 -15.22
C GLY A 27 -15.22 -10.11 -16.69
N GLY A 28 -15.26 -9.11 -17.58
CA GLY A 28 -15.54 -9.27 -19.00
C GLY A 28 -14.57 -10.22 -19.73
N GLY A 29 -13.27 -10.11 -19.42
CA GLY A 29 -12.22 -10.98 -20.00
C GLY A 29 -12.40 -12.47 -19.70
N SER A 30 -13.10 -12.81 -18.60
CA SER A 30 -13.39 -14.20 -18.26
C SER A 30 -14.38 -14.89 -19.21
N GLN A 31 -15.03 -14.14 -20.07
CA GLN A 31 -15.91 -14.67 -21.10
C GLN A 31 -15.14 -15.33 -22.25
N LEU A 32 -13.85 -15.03 -22.38
CA LEU A 32 -13.00 -15.69 -23.37
C LEU A 32 -12.87 -17.18 -23.05
N PRO A 33 -13.24 -18.11 -23.99
CA PRO A 33 -13.18 -19.54 -23.74
C PRO A 33 -11.80 -20.07 -23.34
N LEU A 34 -10.74 -19.38 -23.82
CA LEU A 34 -9.35 -19.69 -23.50
C LEU A 34 -9.04 -19.54 -22.01
N VAL A 35 -9.54 -18.48 -21.37
CA VAL A 35 -9.33 -18.24 -19.93
C VAL A 35 -9.91 -19.37 -19.09
N ALA A 36 -11.17 -19.74 -19.34
CA ALA A 36 -11.80 -20.84 -18.63
C ALA A 36 -11.10 -22.20 -18.88
N ARG A 37 -10.60 -22.42 -20.10
CA ARG A 37 -9.87 -23.64 -20.46
C ARG A 37 -8.55 -23.75 -19.71
N ILE A 38 -7.74 -22.69 -19.71
CA ILE A 38 -6.43 -22.65 -19.02
C ILE A 38 -6.62 -22.82 -17.52
N LEU A 39 -7.56 -22.10 -16.93
CA LEU A 39 -7.80 -22.22 -15.49
C LEU A 39 -8.29 -23.64 -15.10
N ARG A 40 -9.21 -24.21 -15.85
CA ARG A 40 -9.69 -25.57 -15.60
C ARG A 40 -8.65 -26.64 -15.83
N SER A 41 -7.78 -26.50 -16.83
CA SER A 41 -6.67 -27.46 -17.04
C SER A 41 -5.69 -27.46 -15.87
N ARG A 42 -5.52 -26.31 -15.19
CA ARG A 42 -4.59 -26.15 -14.07
C ARG A 42 -5.24 -26.48 -12.72
N PHE A 43 -6.46 -26.04 -12.47
CA PHE A 43 -7.11 -26.09 -11.17
C PHE A 43 -8.36 -26.99 -11.12
N GLY A 44 -8.69 -27.65 -12.23
CA GLY A 44 -9.74 -28.67 -12.31
C GLY A 44 -11.13 -28.16 -11.96
N ARG A 45 -11.81 -28.94 -11.13
CA ARG A 45 -13.21 -28.68 -10.74
C ARG A 45 -13.37 -27.50 -9.78
N ARG A 46 -12.30 -26.99 -9.22
CA ARG A 46 -12.34 -25.82 -8.32
C ARG A 46 -12.56 -24.49 -9.07
N VAL A 47 -12.62 -24.50 -10.41
CA VAL A 47 -12.85 -23.28 -11.21
C VAL A 47 -14.34 -23.14 -11.49
N HIS A 48 -14.93 -22.12 -10.91
CA HIS A 48 -16.33 -21.74 -11.06
C HIS A 48 -16.45 -20.46 -11.89
N ARG A 49 -17.47 -20.39 -12.71
CA ARG A 49 -17.78 -19.15 -13.45
C ARG A 49 -19.00 -18.50 -12.83
N SER A 50 -18.92 -17.22 -12.53
CA SER A 50 -20.08 -16.44 -12.10
C SER A 50 -21.13 -16.40 -13.21
N PRO A 51 -22.42 -16.56 -12.91
CA PRO A 51 -23.49 -16.33 -13.89
C PRO A 51 -23.55 -14.89 -14.38
N HIS A 52 -23.01 -13.94 -13.57
CA HIS A 52 -23.00 -12.51 -13.83
C HIS A 52 -21.59 -11.98 -14.06
N THR A 53 -20.76 -12.67 -14.83
CA THR A 53 -19.33 -12.36 -15.00
C THR A 53 -19.04 -10.89 -15.31
N ALA A 54 -19.81 -10.27 -16.20
CA ALA A 54 -19.61 -8.87 -16.59
C ALA A 54 -20.08 -7.86 -15.53
N ALA A 55 -21.06 -8.24 -14.70
CA ALA A 55 -21.66 -7.38 -13.69
C ALA A 55 -21.19 -7.67 -12.26
N SER A 56 -20.36 -8.69 -12.05
CA SER A 56 -19.98 -9.16 -10.71
C SER A 56 -19.37 -8.06 -9.84
N THR A 57 -18.53 -7.18 -10.41
CA THR A 57 -17.95 -6.06 -9.69
C THR A 57 -19.02 -5.06 -9.25
N ALA A 58 -19.93 -4.69 -10.15
CA ALA A 58 -21.02 -3.76 -9.81
C ALA A 58 -21.98 -4.34 -8.76
N ILE A 59 -22.27 -5.64 -8.85
CA ILE A 59 -23.08 -6.34 -7.84
C ILE A 59 -22.35 -6.34 -6.48
N GLY A 60 -21.05 -6.65 -6.47
CA GLY A 60 -20.24 -6.61 -5.24
C GLY A 60 -20.20 -5.23 -4.59
N LEU A 61 -20.04 -4.18 -5.39
CA LEU A 61 -20.08 -2.79 -4.91
C LEU A 61 -21.44 -2.41 -4.35
N ALA A 62 -22.54 -2.84 -5.01
CA ALA A 62 -23.89 -2.61 -4.51
C ALA A 62 -24.16 -3.31 -3.18
N ILE A 63 -23.69 -4.56 -3.03
CA ILE A 63 -23.77 -5.29 -1.75
C ILE A 63 -22.93 -4.59 -0.67
N GLY A 64 -21.70 -4.15 -1.00
CA GLY A 64 -20.83 -3.45 -0.05
C GLY A 64 -21.33 -2.07 0.37
N ALA A 65 -22.14 -1.42 -0.47
CA ALA A 65 -22.76 -0.13 -0.18
C ALA A 65 -24.07 -0.25 0.61
N ASP A 66 -24.64 -1.43 0.71
CA ASP A 66 -25.88 -1.67 1.45
C ASP A 66 -25.59 -1.89 2.94
N PRO A 67 -25.98 -0.96 3.84
CA PRO A 67 -25.73 -1.08 5.27
C PRO A 67 -26.52 -2.24 5.92
N GLU A 68 -27.57 -2.74 5.26
CA GLU A 68 -28.38 -3.87 5.74
C GLU A 68 -27.90 -5.22 5.19
N ALA A 69 -26.92 -5.23 4.30
CA ALA A 69 -26.34 -6.46 3.79
C ALA A 69 -25.69 -7.28 4.92
N ALA A 70 -25.93 -8.58 4.91
CA ALA A 70 -25.31 -9.51 5.87
C ALA A 70 -23.79 -9.71 5.64
N TYR A 71 -23.19 -8.93 4.75
CA TYR A 71 -21.79 -9.03 4.36
C TYR A 71 -21.07 -7.72 4.67
N THR A 72 -19.90 -7.81 5.28
CA THR A 72 -19.01 -6.67 5.51
C THR A 72 -17.81 -6.81 4.59
N VAL A 73 -17.54 -5.77 3.80
CA VAL A 73 -16.29 -5.66 3.06
C VAL A 73 -15.22 -5.16 4.03
N ARG A 74 -14.17 -5.94 4.22
CA ARG A 74 -12.98 -5.50 4.95
C ARG A 74 -11.87 -5.32 3.93
N GLU A 75 -11.34 -4.14 3.86
CA GLU A 75 -10.16 -3.87 3.07
C GLU A 75 -8.92 -4.14 3.91
N GLN A 76 -7.98 -4.84 3.31
CA GLN A 76 -6.67 -5.09 3.88
C GLN A 76 -5.65 -4.40 3.00
N LEU A 77 -4.82 -3.56 3.59
CA LEU A 77 -3.72 -2.94 2.88
C LEU A 77 -2.67 -4.00 2.55
N SER A 78 -2.74 -4.52 1.33
CA SER A 78 -1.85 -5.60 0.87
C SER A 78 -0.37 -5.19 0.80
N ARG A 79 -0.10 -3.90 0.79
CA ARG A 79 1.24 -3.32 0.74
C ARG A 79 1.46 -2.42 1.95
N GLY A 80 2.69 -2.42 2.45
CA GLY A 80 3.12 -1.45 3.44
C GLY A 80 3.56 -0.14 2.79
N VAL A 81 3.57 0.91 3.56
CA VAL A 81 4.06 2.23 3.16
C VAL A 81 5.16 2.68 4.13
N GLY A 82 6.21 3.25 3.59
CA GLY A 82 7.27 3.81 4.40
C GLY A 82 8.03 4.91 3.66
N VAL A 83 9.01 5.48 4.34
CA VAL A 83 9.83 6.56 3.84
C VAL A 83 11.30 6.34 4.20
N PHE A 84 12.18 6.63 3.27
CA PHE A 84 13.61 6.63 3.54
C PHE A 84 14.00 7.90 4.30
N ARG A 85 14.71 7.74 5.42
CA ARG A 85 15.17 8.83 6.26
C ARG A 85 16.67 8.81 6.43
N GLU A 86 17.23 9.99 6.36
CA GLU A 86 18.61 10.23 6.73
C GLU A 86 18.79 10.07 8.25
N ARG A 87 19.86 9.41 8.66
CA ARG A 87 20.28 9.19 10.06
C ARG A 87 21.72 9.66 10.27
N GLU A 88 22.02 9.96 11.53
CA GLU A 88 23.39 10.35 11.98
C GLU A 88 24.03 11.37 11.05
N ALA A 89 23.34 12.48 10.84
CA ALA A 89 23.80 13.57 10.00
C ALA A 89 24.19 13.15 8.55
N GLY A 90 23.45 12.18 7.97
CA GLY A 90 23.66 11.71 6.59
C GLY A 90 24.64 10.55 6.45
N SER A 91 25.12 9.99 7.57
CA SER A 91 26.05 8.85 7.54
C SER A 91 25.41 7.61 6.96
N PHE A 92 24.11 7.44 7.14
CA PHE A 92 23.34 6.34 6.53
C PHE A 92 21.87 6.72 6.33
N ILE A 93 21.21 5.91 5.51
CA ILE A 93 19.77 6.00 5.23
C ILE A 93 19.09 4.80 5.85
N SER A 94 18.04 5.02 6.65
CA SER A 94 17.17 3.99 7.20
C SER A 94 15.79 4.04 6.56
N PHE A 95 15.10 2.91 6.52
CA PHE A 95 13.71 2.86 6.15
C PHE A 95 12.84 3.02 7.41
N ASP A 96 11.93 3.99 7.40
CA ASP A 96 10.93 4.19 8.45
C ASP A 96 9.60 3.64 7.95
N THR A 97 9.19 2.53 8.54
CA THR A 97 7.89 1.91 8.26
C THR A 97 6.79 2.76 8.89
N LEU A 98 5.87 3.22 8.06
CA LEU A 98 4.66 3.93 8.47
C LEU A 98 3.49 2.96 8.60
N LEU A 99 3.33 2.07 7.62
CA LEU A 99 2.30 1.04 7.59
C LEU A 99 2.93 -0.30 7.23
N GLU A 100 2.57 -1.32 7.95
CA GLU A 100 2.97 -2.69 7.62
C GLU A 100 2.04 -3.29 6.56
N PRO A 101 2.54 -4.19 5.70
CA PRO A 101 1.68 -4.96 4.81
C PRO A 101 0.65 -5.75 5.61
N ASN A 102 -0.52 -5.93 5.04
CA ASN A 102 -1.65 -6.62 5.66
C ASN A 102 -2.22 -5.94 6.93
N THR A 103 -1.97 -4.64 7.09
CA THR A 103 -2.67 -3.86 8.12
C THR A 103 -4.17 -3.88 7.86
N GLU A 104 -4.94 -4.36 8.83
CA GLU A 104 -6.40 -4.38 8.79
C GLU A 104 -6.95 -3.20 9.58
N LEU A 105 -7.89 -2.48 8.98
CA LEU A 105 -8.67 -1.44 9.64
C LEU A 105 -10.15 -1.77 9.51
N ALA A 106 -10.88 -1.71 10.61
CA ALA A 106 -12.32 -1.88 10.55
C ALA A 106 -12.98 -0.64 9.90
N PRO A 107 -14.15 -0.79 9.27
CA PRO A 107 -14.89 0.35 8.74
C PRO A 107 -15.14 1.41 9.82
N GLY A 108 -14.71 2.65 9.54
CA GLY A 108 -14.80 3.78 10.47
C GLY A 108 -13.66 3.88 11.50
N GLU A 109 -12.75 2.93 11.54
CA GLU A 109 -11.51 3.07 12.31
C GLU A 109 -10.49 3.94 11.57
N THR A 110 -9.66 4.62 12.36
CA THR A 110 -8.51 5.38 11.87
C THR A 110 -7.27 4.98 12.64
N LEU A 111 -6.16 4.80 11.92
CA LEU A 111 -4.85 4.60 12.51
C LEU A 111 -4.05 5.90 12.40
N THR A 112 -3.51 6.39 13.50
CA THR A 112 -2.66 7.58 13.49
C THR A 112 -1.24 7.21 13.91
N ILE A 113 -0.28 7.51 13.04
CA ILE A 113 1.15 7.32 13.29
C ILE A 113 1.80 8.70 13.37
N LYS A 114 2.58 8.93 14.42
CA LYS A 114 3.27 10.22 14.62
C LYS A 114 4.77 10.05 14.64
N ARG A 115 5.46 11.07 14.10
CA ARG A 115 6.91 11.20 14.19
C ARG A 115 7.26 12.62 14.63
N ARG A 116 8.23 12.72 15.52
CA ARG A 116 8.74 14.00 16.01
C ARG A 116 10.27 14.04 15.92
N TYR A 117 10.80 15.11 15.34
CA TYR A 117 12.24 15.29 15.21
C TYR A 117 12.56 16.76 14.94
N ARG A 118 13.83 17.14 15.07
CA ARG A 118 14.31 18.43 14.60
C ARG A 118 14.70 18.33 13.14
N ALA A 119 14.30 19.31 12.34
CA ALA A 119 14.68 19.39 10.94
C ALA A 119 16.21 19.57 10.84
N ALA A 120 16.85 18.73 10.04
CA ALA A 120 18.28 18.81 9.76
C ALA A 120 18.59 19.63 8.50
N HIS A 121 17.56 20.07 7.78
CA HIS A 121 17.67 20.80 6.52
C HIS A 121 16.64 21.93 6.45
N ASN A 122 16.86 22.87 5.53
CA ASN A 122 15.93 23.96 5.21
C ASN A 122 14.63 23.49 4.56
N ILE A 123 14.66 22.32 3.87
CA ILE A 123 13.54 21.70 3.16
C ILE A 123 13.46 20.22 3.55
N GLY A 124 12.26 19.73 3.81
CA GLY A 124 11.94 18.30 3.89
C GLY A 124 11.48 17.78 2.55
N TYR A 125 12.17 16.81 2.00
CA TYR A 125 11.76 16.10 0.79
C TYR A 125 11.39 14.66 1.14
N PHE A 126 10.09 14.39 1.19
CA PHE A 126 9.55 13.09 1.56
C PHE A 126 9.20 12.30 0.30
N ARG A 127 9.78 11.13 0.17
CA ARG A 127 9.46 10.15 -0.88
C ARG A 127 8.90 8.93 -0.22
N PHE A 128 7.59 8.78 -0.33
CA PHE A 128 6.88 7.61 0.18
C PHE A 128 6.96 6.47 -0.81
N VAL A 129 7.17 5.28 -0.29
CA VAL A 129 7.36 4.08 -1.09
C VAL A 129 6.45 2.98 -0.54
N GLU A 130 5.75 2.30 -1.44
CA GLU A 130 5.09 1.03 -1.13
C GLU A 130 6.08 -0.12 -1.18
N TYR A 131 5.90 -1.10 -0.30
CA TYR A 131 6.70 -2.31 -0.25
C TYR A 131 5.84 -3.53 0.09
N SER A 132 6.32 -4.74 -0.23
CA SER A 132 5.58 -5.99 0.00
C SER A 132 6.10 -6.81 1.17
N SER A 133 7.39 -6.72 1.47
CA SER A 133 8.05 -7.52 2.52
C SER A 133 9.35 -6.85 2.96
N PHE A 134 9.94 -7.40 4.02
CA PHE A 134 11.30 -7.09 4.44
C PHE A 134 12.22 -8.29 4.22
N ASP A 135 13.51 -8.01 4.03
CA ASP A 135 14.53 -9.04 4.16
C ASP A 135 14.94 -9.23 5.63
N GLU A 136 15.88 -10.17 5.87
CA GLU A 136 16.40 -10.48 7.21
C GLU A 136 17.10 -9.30 7.88
N ALA A 137 17.56 -8.32 7.10
CA ALA A 137 18.20 -7.10 7.59
C ALA A 137 17.21 -5.95 7.84
N GLY A 138 15.90 -6.15 7.61
CA GLY A 138 14.87 -5.13 7.76
C GLY A 138 14.86 -4.11 6.62
N VAL A 139 15.45 -4.44 5.48
CA VAL A 139 15.40 -3.60 4.29
C VAL A 139 14.14 -3.96 3.49
N PRO A 140 13.36 -2.98 3.03
CA PRO A 140 12.15 -3.24 2.25
C PRO A 140 12.50 -3.96 0.94
N ARG A 141 11.74 -4.99 0.64
CA ARG A 141 11.90 -5.86 -0.52
C ARG A 141 10.59 -6.01 -1.28
N GLY A 142 10.71 -6.72 -2.40
CA GLY A 142 9.62 -6.94 -3.34
C GLY A 142 9.52 -5.82 -4.35
N ASP A 143 8.30 -5.59 -4.83
CA ASP A 143 8.02 -4.56 -5.82
C ASP A 143 7.92 -3.20 -5.12
N LEU A 144 9.04 -2.49 -5.01
CA LEU A 144 9.10 -1.14 -4.46
C LEU A 144 8.53 -0.17 -5.48
N GLN A 145 7.47 0.53 -5.12
CA GLN A 145 6.84 1.52 -5.99
C GLN A 145 6.75 2.89 -5.32
N PRO A 146 7.02 3.98 -6.04
CA PRO A 146 6.73 5.31 -5.54
C PRO A 146 5.23 5.43 -5.22
N TYR A 147 4.92 5.86 -4.01
CA TYR A 147 3.55 6.11 -3.56
C TYR A 147 3.19 7.59 -3.68
N GLY A 148 4.10 8.47 -3.31
CA GLY A 148 3.92 9.91 -3.38
C GLY A 148 5.17 10.68 -2.96
N GLU A 149 5.21 11.95 -3.34
CA GLU A 149 6.29 12.86 -2.96
C GLU A 149 5.70 14.15 -2.41
N VAL A 150 6.32 14.67 -1.36
CA VAL A 150 5.95 15.95 -0.74
C VAL A 150 7.20 16.73 -0.41
N ILE A 151 7.22 18.02 -0.79
CA ILE A 151 8.27 18.95 -0.41
C ILE A 151 7.69 19.96 0.57
N VAL A 152 8.32 20.11 1.73
CA VAL A 152 7.85 20.98 2.82
C VAL A 152 8.95 21.95 3.19
N PRO A 153 8.69 23.28 3.21
CA PRO A 153 9.66 24.27 3.65
C PRO A 153 9.74 24.27 5.19
N PHE A 154 10.88 23.84 5.74
CA PHE A 154 11.16 23.93 7.17
C PHE A 154 11.67 25.32 7.55
N ASP A 155 12.45 25.95 6.67
CA ASP A 155 12.80 27.37 6.83
C ASP A 155 11.59 28.26 6.56
N ARG A 156 11.29 29.17 7.49
CA ARG A 156 10.18 30.13 7.37
C ARG A 156 10.33 31.05 6.17
N ALA A 157 11.54 31.39 5.79
CA ALA A 157 11.80 32.25 4.63
C ALA A 157 11.36 31.62 3.30
N LEU A 158 11.22 30.28 3.25
CA LEU A 158 10.78 29.53 2.08
C LEU A 158 9.26 29.29 2.03
N ARG A 159 8.50 29.78 3.00
CA ARG A 159 7.04 29.58 3.09
C ARG A 159 6.23 30.59 2.29
N HIS A 160 6.75 31.11 1.20
CA HIS A 160 6.04 32.01 0.32
C HIS A 160 5.45 31.24 -0.88
N PRO A 161 4.20 31.51 -1.29
CA PRO A 161 3.54 30.73 -2.35
C PRO A 161 4.21 30.84 -3.72
N ASP A 162 4.96 31.89 -3.97
CA ASP A 162 5.67 32.09 -5.25
C ASP A 162 7.04 31.39 -5.33
N ILE A 163 7.47 30.73 -4.26
CA ILE A 163 8.74 30.01 -4.23
C ILE A 163 8.54 28.59 -4.76
N ASP A 164 9.24 28.27 -5.85
CA ASP A 164 9.36 26.90 -6.32
C ASP A 164 10.34 26.10 -5.44
N LEU A 165 9.82 25.35 -4.49
CA LEU A 165 10.61 24.55 -3.57
C LEU A 165 11.46 23.49 -4.26
N SER A 166 11.05 23.04 -5.44
CA SER A 166 11.79 22.02 -6.20
C SER A 166 13.11 22.56 -6.75
N ALA A 167 13.21 23.87 -6.95
CA ALA A 167 14.39 24.57 -7.43
C ALA A 167 15.36 25.00 -6.30
N ILE A 168 14.94 24.91 -5.03
CA ILE A 168 15.75 25.35 -3.90
C ILE A 168 16.76 24.26 -3.51
N PRO A 169 18.06 24.57 -3.39
CA PRO A 169 19.04 23.61 -2.90
C PRO A 169 18.74 23.18 -1.46
N VAL A 170 18.87 21.91 -1.18
CA VAL A 170 18.77 21.38 0.18
C VAL A 170 20.05 21.75 0.94
N VAL A 171 19.89 22.50 2.01
CA VAL A 171 21.00 22.97 2.86
C VAL A 171 20.79 22.45 4.28
N ARG A 172 21.85 21.91 4.87
CA ARG A 172 21.83 21.43 6.25
C ARG A 172 21.79 22.60 7.23
N THR A 173 21.04 22.42 8.32
CA THR A 173 20.94 23.34 9.43
C THR A 173 21.18 22.62 10.76
N GLU A 174 21.84 23.28 11.72
CA GLU A 174 22.06 22.72 13.06
C GLU A 174 20.90 23.00 14.01
N ASP A 175 20.21 24.12 13.82
CA ASP A 175 19.09 24.58 14.67
C ASP A 175 17.75 24.61 13.92
N GLY A 176 17.43 23.50 13.25
CA GLY A 176 16.15 23.39 12.56
C GLY A 176 14.96 23.35 13.53
N PRO A 177 13.76 23.70 13.04
CA PRO A 177 12.54 23.66 13.84
C PRO A 177 12.19 22.23 14.27
N LEU A 178 11.41 22.12 15.35
CA LEU A 178 10.78 20.86 15.72
C LEU A 178 9.65 20.58 14.71
N ILE A 179 9.68 19.41 14.14
CA ILE A 179 8.68 18.94 13.17
C ILE A 179 7.87 17.82 13.80
N GLU A 180 6.57 17.90 13.65
CA GLU A 180 5.64 16.79 13.89
C GLU A 180 5.01 16.35 12.57
N GLU A 181 5.14 15.08 12.24
CA GLU A 181 4.42 14.42 11.16
C GLU A 181 3.30 13.58 11.76
N SER A 182 2.11 13.67 11.22
CA SER A 182 0.97 12.83 11.53
C SER A 182 0.49 12.14 10.26
N TYR A 183 0.46 10.83 10.27
CA TYR A 183 -0.06 9.98 9.19
C TYR A 183 -1.36 9.38 9.67
N ILE A 184 -2.46 9.79 9.08
CA ILE A 184 -3.80 9.36 9.43
C ILE A 184 -4.30 8.46 8.32
N VAL A 185 -4.54 7.20 8.64
CA VAL A 185 -5.04 6.18 7.71
C VAL A 185 -6.48 5.86 8.07
N ASP A 186 -7.38 6.01 7.12
CA ASP A 186 -8.79 5.64 7.31
C ASP A 186 -9.07 4.19 6.92
N GLY A 187 -10.28 3.73 7.22
CA GLY A 187 -10.74 2.37 6.90
C GLY A 187 -10.84 2.05 5.41
N ASN A 188 -10.67 3.04 4.53
CA ASN A 188 -10.60 2.85 3.07
C ASN A 188 -9.14 2.79 2.58
N GLY A 189 -8.16 2.85 3.49
CA GLY A 189 -6.74 2.84 3.15
C GLY A 189 -6.22 4.18 2.62
N MET A 190 -6.98 5.27 2.76
CA MET A 190 -6.50 6.59 2.39
C MET A 190 -5.57 7.13 3.48
N VAL A 191 -4.39 7.61 3.06
CA VAL A 191 -3.38 8.17 3.96
C VAL A 191 -3.38 9.69 3.83
N THR A 192 -3.75 10.37 4.91
CA THR A 192 -3.59 11.82 5.05
C THR A 192 -2.31 12.12 5.79
N VAL A 193 -1.49 13.01 5.26
CA VAL A 193 -0.21 13.42 5.86
C VAL A 193 -0.31 14.88 6.29
N GLU A 194 -0.07 15.13 7.58
CA GLU A 194 0.02 16.47 8.17
C GLU A 194 1.44 16.69 8.68
N ILE A 195 2.09 17.77 8.25
CA ILE A 195 3.44 18.15 8.67
C ILE A 195 3.40 19.57 9.24
N THR A 196 3.76 19.71 10.51
CA THR A 196 3.71 20.97 11.27
C THR A 196 5.03 21.29 11.98
#